data_9650b03ad963f5fee4d3b578f9e7adae
#
_entry.id   9650b03ad963f5fee4d3b578f9e7adae
#
_cell.length_a   1.000
_cell.length_b   1.000
_cell.length_c   1.000
_cell.angle_alpha   90.00
_cell.angle_beta   90.00
_cell.angle_gamma   90.00
#
_symmetry.space_group_name_H-M   'P 1'
#
loop_
_entity.id
_entity.type
_entity.pdbx_description
1 polymer ?
#
loop_
_entity_poly.entity_id
_entity_poly.type
_entity_poly.pdbx_seq_one_letter_code
_entity_poly.pdbx_strand_id
1 'polypeptide(L)'
;MSAIVSVDLRDRAERSESFPEEWSEEKIESSIERYEKFLCLASKYPLESIAPTSDIDEIWHLHMLSPVSYYNDCMKLMGKILDHDGGFGAKSEELPELESTFMKTSKLWEKEYGISYVDVPKSQLDDGLKKCWHNCQSRCHNACKS
;
A
#
# COMPACT_ATOMS: atom_id res chain seq x y z
N MET A 1 19.21 -7.75 -10.80
CA MET A 1 18.48 -7.25 -9.62
C MET A 1 17.44 -8.27 -9.19
N SER A 2 17.51 -8.74 -7.98
CA SER A 2 16.47 -9.60 -7.45
C SER A 2 15.23 -8.76 -7.18
N ALA A 3 14.14 -9.04 -7.85
CA ALA A 3 12.87 -8.43 -7.56
C ALA A 3 12.43 -8.85 -6.14
N ILE A 4 11.95 -7.90 -5.36
CA ILE A 4 11.41 -8.15 -4.02
C ILE A 4 10.12 -8.96 -4.14
N VAL A 5 9.32 -8.65 -5.16
CA VAL A 5 8.06 -9.32 -5.45
C VAL A 5 8.29 -10.37 -6.53
N SER A 6 7.94 -11.62 -6.24
CA SER A 6 8.18 -12.77 -7.12
C SER A 6 7.13 -12.96 -8.20
N VAL A 7 6.00 -12.24 -8.13
CA VAL A 7 4.93 -12.30 -9.13
C VAL A 7 4.99 -11.05 -10.02
N ASP A 8 4.61 -11.19 -11.28
CA ASP A 8 4.53 -10.06 -12.21
C ASP A 8 3.26 -9.25 -11.89
N LEU A 9 3.45 -8.17 -11.14
CA LEU A 9 2.34 -7.31 -10.71
C LEU A 9 1.72 -6.54 -11.87
N ARG A 10 2.48 -6.26 -12.93
CA ARG A 10 1.94 -5.63 -14.13
C ARG A 10 0.94 -6.55 -14.81
N ASP A 11 1.31 -7.81 -15.01
CA ASP A 11 0.42 -8.83 -15.56
C ASP A 11 -0.82 -9.01 -14.68
N ARG A 12 -0.65 -8.99 -13.36
CA ARG A 12 -1.77 -9.09 -12.42
C ARG A 12 -2.73 -7.92 -12.52
N ALA A 13 -2.20 -6.71 -12.71
CA ALA A 13 -3.02 -5.51 -12.90
C ALA A 13 -3.88 -5.63 -14.16
N GLU A 14 -3.30 -6.10 -15.26
CA GLU A 14 -4.01 -6.29 -16.53
C GLU A 14 -5.13 -7.34 -16.43
N ARG A 15 -4.92 -8.38 -15.63
CA ARG A 15 -5.88 -9.47 -15.47
C ARG A 15 -6.94 -9.22 -14.40
N SER A 16 -6.77 -8.19 -13.58
CA SER A 16 -7.67 -7.93 -12.45
C SER A 16 -8.87 -7.09 -12.88
N GLU A 17 -10.06 -7.64 -12.68
CA GLU A 17 -11.32 -6.93 -12.93
C GLU A 17 -11.56 -5.78 -11.96
N SER A 18 -10.94 -5.84 -10.78
CA SER A 18 -11.10 -4.83 -9.73
C SER A 18 -10.06 -3.73 -9.78
N PHE A 19 -9.03 -3.86 -10.63
CA PHE A 19 -7.98 -2.85 -10.75
C PHE A 19 -8.47 -1.67 -11.61
N PRO A 20 -8.10 -0.42 -11.25
CA PRO A 20 -8.55 0.75 -12.00
C PRO A 20 -8.09 0.73 -13.46
N GLU A 21 -9.04 0.72 -14.39
CA GLU A 21 -8.76 0.69 -15.83
C GLU A 21 -8.11 1.98 -16.34
N GLU A 22 -8.34 3.09 -15.63
CA GLU A 22 -7.85 4.41 -16.04
C GLU A 22 -6.35 4.64 -15.76
N TRP A 23 -5.68 3.70 -15.09
CA TRP A 23 -4.26 3.85 -14.77
C TRP A 23 -3.39 3.62 -16.01
N SER A 24 -2.48 4.56 -16.30
CA SER A 24 -1.49 4.41 -17.36
C SER A 24 -0.42 3.37 -16.97
N GLU A 25 0.30 2.88 -17.96
CA GLU A 25 1.41 1.95 -17.73
C GLU A 25 2.48 2.59 -16.84
N GLU A 26 2.78 3.88 -17.05
CA GLU A 26 3.75 4.61 -16.22
C GLU A 26 3.28 4.69 -14.78
N LYS A 27 1.99 4.91 -14.55
CA LYS A 27 1.43 4.95 -13.20
C LYS A 27 1.53 3.59 -12.52
N ILE A 28 1.25 2.52 -13.25
CA ILE A 28 1.36 1.15 -12.73
C ILE A 28 2.80 0.86 -12.34
N GLU A 29 3.78 1.14 -13.20
CA GLU A 29 5.20 0.93 -12.91
C GLU A 29 5.68 1.74 -11.72
N SER A 30 5.36 3.02 -11.70
CA SER A 30 5.71 3.91 -10.59
C SER A 30 5.13 3.41 -9.27
N SER A 31 3.87 2.96 -9.30
CA SER A 31 3.20 2.45 -8.11
C SER A 31 3.81 1.13 -7.63
N ILE A 32 4.25 0.26 -8.54
CA ILE A 32 4.97 -0.98 -8.20
C ILE A 32 6.29 -0.66 -7.50
N GLU A 33 7.06 0.29 -8.02
CA GLU A 33 8.31 0.74 -7.38
C GLU A 33 8.05 1.29 -5.98
N ARG A 34 7.02 2.09 -5.83
CA ARG A 34 6.63 2.65 -4.54
C ARG A 34 6.18 1.55 -3.57
N TYR A 35 5.46 0.55 -4.05
CA TYR A 35 5.06 -0.60 -3.25
C TYR A 35 6.28 -1.39 -2.76
N GLU A 36 7.24 -1.64 -3.61
CA GLU A 36 8.48 -2.33 -3.21
C GLU A 36 9.24 -1.54 -2.14
N LYS A 37 9.31 -0.22 -2.28
CA LYS A 37 9.89 0.66 -1.25
C LYS A 37 9.09 0.59 0.05
N PHE A 38 7.77 0.50 -0.03
CA PHE A 38 6.89 0.34 1.13
C PHE A 38 7.19 -0.96 1.88
N LEU A 39 7.36 -2.06 1.15
CA LEU A 39 7.73 -3.35 1.74
C LEU A 39 9.10 -3.28 2.41
N CYS A 40 10.07 -2.63 1.78
CA CYS A 40 11.40 -2.42 2.37
C CYS A 40 11.31 -1.58 3.65
N LEU A 41 10.47 -0.55 3.65
CA LEU A 41 10.24 0.27 4.83
C LEU A 41 9.66 -0.56 5.97
N ALA A 42 8.67 -1.39 5.68
CA ALA A 42 8.08 -2.31 6.66
C ALA A 42 9.13 -3.27 7.24
N SER A 43 10.01 -3.79 6.39
CA SER A 43 11.10 -4.67 6.79
C SER A 43 12.11 -3.97 7.70
N LYS A 44 12.40 -2.72 7.41
CA LYS A 44 13.38 -1.94 8.18
C LYS A 44 12.83 -1.48 9.54
N TYR A 45 11.54 -1.25 9.64
CA TYR A 45 10.87 -0.80 10.86
C TYR A 45 9.80 -1.81 11.30
N PRO A 46 10.21 -3.03 11.70
CA PRO A 46 9.26 -4.13 11.93
C PRO A 46 8.32 -3.93 13.13
N LEU A 47 8.64 -2.99 14.03
CA LEU A 47 7.82 -2.69 15.19
C LEU A 47 6.87 -1.50 14.95
N GLU A 48 6.98 -0.86 13.80
CA GLU A 48 6.15 0.28 13.46
C GLU A 48 4.97 -0.13 12.59
N SER A 49 3.81 0.41 12.91
CA SER A 49 2.66 0.31 12.01
C SER A 49 2.84 1.34 10.90
N ILE A 50 2.61 0.93 9.67
CA ILE A 50 2.72 1.81 8.51
C ILE A 50 1.42 1.77 7.69
N ALA A 51 1.08 2.90 7.07
CA ALA A 51 -0.13 3.05 6.27
C ALA A 51 0.23 3.37 4.82
N PRO A 52 -0.39 2.70 3.84
CA PRO A 52 -0.09 2.94 2.43
C PRO A 52 -0.79 4.18 1.90
N THR A 53 -0.23 4.77 0.84
CA THR A 53 -0.96 5.68 -0.03
C THR A 53 -1.89 4.85 -0.92
N SER A 54 -2.85 5.50 -1.60
CA SER A 54 -3.84 4.79 -2.42
C SER A 54 -3.21 3.98 -3.56
N ASP A 55 -2.16 4.50 -4.18
CA ASP A 55 -1.45 3.81 -5.24
C ASP A 55 -0.72 2.56 -4.73
N ILE A 56 -0.06 2.66 -3.58
CA ILE A 56 0.60 1.53 -2.94
C ILE A 56 -0.44 0.47 -2.54
N ASP A 57 -1.56 0.91 -1.98
CA ASP A 57 -2.64 0.02 -1.54
C ASP A 57 -3.17 -0.83 -2.69
N GLU A 58 -3.36 -0.23 -3.87
CA GLU A 58 -3.83 -0.93 -5.06
C GLU A 58 -2.89 -2.06 -5.48
N ILE A 59 -1.59 -1.79 -5.50
CA ILE A 59 -0.58 -2.78 -5.87
C ILE A 59 -0.45 -3.84 -4.78
N TRP A 60 -0.53 -3.45 -3.51
CA TRP A 60 -0.50 -4.37 -2.38
C TRP A 60 -1.63 -5.42 -2.49
N HIS A 61 -2.83 -4.98 -2.84
CA HIS A 61 -3.97 -5.88 -3.06
C HIS A 61 -3.68 -6.92 -4.16
N LEU A 62 -3.05 -6.52 -5.25
CA LEU A 62 -2.65 -7.44 -6.32
C LEU A 62 -1.67 -8.51 -5.81
N HIS A 63 -0.72 -8.11 -4.98
CA HIS A 63 0.25 -9.03 -4.40
C HIS A 63 -0.43 -10.03 -3.47
N MET A 64 -1.32 -9.56 -2.60
CA MET A 64 -2.08 -10.40 -1.68
C MET A 64 -3.01 -11.39 -2.39
N LEU A 65 -3.50 -11.05 -3.59
CA LEU A 65 -4.33 -11.95 -4.40
C LEU A 65 -3.51 -13.09 -5.01
N SER A 66 -2.19 -13.04 -4.90
CA SER A 66 -1.28 -14.16 -5.20
C SER A 66 -0.70 -14.67 -3.88
N PRO A 67 -1.47 -15.42 -3.08
CA PRO A 67 -1.15 -15.67 -1.67
C PRO A 67 0.15 -16.43 -1.44
N VAL A 68 0.50 -17.36 -2.32
CA VAL A 68 1.76 -18.12 -2.21
C VAL A 68 2.96 -17.18 -2.42
N SER A 69 2.91 -16.36 -3.47
CA SER A 69 3.94 -15.34 -3.71
C SER A 69 4.03 -14.36 -2.56
N TYR A 70 2.89 -13.87 -2.10
CA TYR A 70 2.83 -12.91 -1.00
C TYR A 70 3.47 -13.47 0.27
N TYR A 71 3.10 -14.68 0.64
CA TYR A 71 3.68 -15.38 1.80
C TYR A 71 5.19 -15.52 1.66
N ASN A 72 5.64 -16.09 0.55
CA ASN A 72 7.08 -16.34 0.32
C ASN A 72 7.90 -15.06 0.30
N ASP A 73 7.38 -14.02 -0.35
CA ASP A 73 8.07 -12.73 -0.45
C ASP A 73 8.17 -12.04 0.90
N CYS A 74 7.09 -12.05 1.69
CA CYS A 74 7.09 -11.49 3.04
C CYS A 74 8.05 -12.26 3.96
N MET A 75 8.02 -13.58 3.94
CA MET A 75 8.88 -14.40 4.78
C MET A 75 10.35 -14.20 4.43
N LYS A 76 10.67 -14.11 3.14
CA LYS A 76 12.05 -13.87 2.68
C LYS A 76 12.55 -12.48 3.07
N LEU A 77 11.69 -11.48 2.99
CA LEU A 77 12.06 -10.09 3.23
C LEU A 77 12.12 -9.74 4.71
N MET A 78 11.16 -10.19 5.51
CA MET A 78 11.01 -9.74 6.90
C MET A 78 10.75 -10.86 7.91
N GLY A 79 10.69 -12.12 7.47
CA GLY A 79 10.49 -13.27 8.35
C GLY A 79 9.08 -13.39 8.94
N LYS A 80 8.15 -12.61 8.43
CA LYS A 80 6.74 -12.63 8.84
C LYS A 80 5.87 -12.09 7.72
N ILE A 81 4.58 -12.39 7.76
CA ILE A 81 3.61 -11.79 6.84
C ILE A 81 3.34 -10.35 7.28
N LEU A 82 3.36 -9.44 6.33
CA LEU A 82 2.90 -8.07 6.56
C LEU A 82 1.37 -8.08 6.46
N ASP A 83 0.70 -7.93 7.59
CA ASP A 83 -0.75 -7.94 7.64
C ASP A 83 -1.33 -6.65 7.07
N HIS A 84 -2.39 -6.80 6.28
CA HIS A 84 -3.14 -5.67 5.71
C HIS A 84 -4.48 -5.60 6.40
N ASP A 85 -4.64 -4.61 7.28
CA ASP A 85 -5.91 -4.39 7.97
C ASP A 85 -6.85 -3.60 7.07
N GLY A 86 -7.47 -4.31 6.13
CA GLY A 86 -8.45 -3.72 5.22
C GLY A 86 -9.67 -3.24 5.97
N GLY A 87 -10.02 -1.98 5.75
CA GLY A 87 -11.14 -1.37 6.45
C GLY A 87 -10.77 -0.65 7.74
N PHE A 88 -9.50 -0.69 8.15
CA PHE A 88 -9.04 0.15 9.26
C PHE A 88 -9.26 1.63 8.91
N GLY A 89 -9.88 2.37 9.80
CA GLY A 89 -10.31 3.75 9.54
C GLY A 89 -11.77 3.86 9.07
N ALA A 90 -12.46 2.72 8.89
CA ALA A 90 -13.87 2.72 8.50
C ALA A 90 -14.78 3.34 9.57
N LYS A 91 -14.38 3.22 10.82
CA LYS A 91 -15.09 3.84 11.94
C LYS A 91 -14.46 5.18 12.26
N SER A 92 -15.31 6.17 12.58
CA SER A 92 -14.84 7.53 12.90
C SER A 92 -13.85 7.56 14.06
N GLU A 93 -13.97 6.65 15.01
CA GLU A 93 -13.08 6.53 16.17
C GLU A 93 -11.68 6.04 15.80
N GLU A 94 -11.52 5.39 14.64
CA GLU A 94 -10.23 4.89 14.14
C GLU A 94 -9.47 5.94 13.32
N LEU A 95 -10.14 6.98 12.85
CA LEU A 95 -9.54 8.01 11.99
C LEU A 95 -8.33 8.71 12.61
N PRO A 96 -8.34 9.12 13.89
CA PRO A 96 -7.15 9.77 14.47
C PRO A 96 -5.94 8.85 14.49
N GLU A 97 -6.13 7.56 14.74
CA GLU A 97 -5.04 6.59 14.73
C GLU A 97 -4.52 6.36 13.30
N LEU A 98 -5.42 6.28 12.33
CA LEU A 98 -5.04 6.16 10.91
C LEU A 98 -4.23 7.38 10.46
N GLU A 99 -4.68 8.58 10.79
CA GLU A 99 -3.98 9.82 10.47
C GLU A 99 -2.59 9.86 11.10
N SER A 100 -2.49 9.48 12.37
CA SER A 100 -1.23 9.41 13.10
C SER A 100 -0.27 8.41 12.46
N THR A 101 -0.75 7.23 12.10
CA THR A 101 0.03 6.18 11.44
C THR A 101 0.49 6.65 10.07
N PHE A 102 -0.37 7.30 9.32
CA PHE A 102 -0.04 7.83 7.99
C PHE A 102 1.05 8.91 8.08
N MET A 103 0.93 9.83 9.03
CA MET A 103 1.93 10.88 9.24
C MET A 103 3.28 10.30 9.66
N LYS A 104 3.27 9.29 10.53
CA LYS A 104 4.48 8.57 10.91
C LYS A 104 5.12 7.89 9.70
N THR A 105 4.33 7.21 8.89
CA THR A 105 4.79 6.54 7.67
C THR A 105 5.43 7.55 6.71
N SER A 106 4.80 8.70 6.53
CA SER A 106 5.30 9.78 5.69
C SER A 106 6.68 10.25 6.16
N LYS A 107 6.87 10.44 7.46
CA LYS A 107 8.16 10.84 8.04
C LYS A 107 9.24 9.77 7.85
N LEU A 108 8.89 8.51 8.06
CA LEU A 108 9.82 7.39 7.86
C LEU A 108 10.24 7.29 6.40
N TRP A 109 9.29 7.46 5.48
CA TRP A 109 9.54 7.44 4.05
C TRP A 109 10.50 8.56 3.62
N GLU A 110 10.23 9.78 4.06
CA GLU A 110 11.10 10.93 3.76
C GLU A 110 12.50 10.74 4.32
N LYS A 111 12.61 10.17 5.53
CA LYS A 111 13.89 9.86 6.16
C LYS A 111 14.69 8.83 5.36
N GLU A 112 14.03 7.78 4.88
CA GLU A 112 14.70 6.68 4.17
C GLU A 112 15.03 7.00 2.72
N TYR A 113 14.13 7.69 2.03
CA TYR A 113 14.24 7.88 0.58
C TYR A 113 14.53 9.32 0.16
N GLY A 114 14.44 10.27 1.07
CA GLY A 114 14.71 11.68 0.79
C GLY A 114 13.70 12.34 -0.15
N ILE A 115 12.55 11.72 -0.36
CA ILE A 115 11.49 12.22 -1.22
C ILE A 115 10.16 12.20 -0.46
N SER A 116 9.22 13.04 -0.89
CA SER A 116 7.90 13.11 -0.28
C SER A 116 7.12 11.81 -0.48
N TYR A 117 6.44 11.36 0.56
CA TYR A 117 5.55 10.19 0.48
C TYR A 117 4.31 10.49 -0.34
N VAL A 118 3.78 11.70 -0.22
CA VAL A 118 2.59 12.16 -0.94
C VAL A 118 3.00 13.36 -1.80
N ASP A 119 2.77 13.26 -3.09
CA ASP A 119 3.15 14.30 -4.06
C ASP A 119 2.03 15.35 -4.20
N VAL A 120 1.56 15.87 -3.06
CA VAL A 120 0.49 16.87 -3.02
C VAL A 120 0.83 17.97 -1.99
N PRO A 121 0.35 19.22 -2.22
CA PRO A 121 0.51 20.29 -1.24
C PRO A 121 -0.10 19.91 0.11
N LYS A 122 0.48 20.42 1.19
CA LYS A 122 -0.01 20.17 2.56
C LYS A 122 -1.50 20.43 2.74
N SER A 123 -2.03 21.40 2.01
CA SER A 123 -3.47 21.73 2.04
C SER A 123 -4.37 20.64 1.46
N GLN A 124 -3.79 19.69 0.71
CA GLN A 124 -4.53 18.58 0.10
C GLN A 124 -4.21 17.24 0.75
N LEU A 125 -3.36 17.22 1.78
CA LEU A 125 -3.01 16.00 2.50
C LEU A 125 -4.24 15.34 3.12
N ASP A 126 -5.14 16.14 3.69
CA ASP A 126 -6.39 15.64 4.26
C ASP A 126 -7.26 14.96 3.22
N ASP A 127 -7.36 15.54 2.02
CA ASP A 127 -8.12 14.95 0.91
C ASP A 127 -7.46 13.68 0.38
N GLY A 128 -6.14 13.66 0.30
CA GLY A 128 -5.36 12.48 -0.08
C GLY A 128 -5.55 11.34 0.91
N LEU A 129 -5.53 11.65 2.20
CA LEU A 129 -5.76 10.69 3.26
C LEU A 129 -7.18 10.13 3.21
N LYS A 130 -8.17 10.99 3.03
CA LYS A 130 -9.58 10.58 2.88
C LYS A 130 -9.80 9.72 1.66
N LYS A 131 -9.18 10.03 0.53
CA LYS A 131 -9.27 9.23 -0.69
C LYS A 131 -8.63 7.85 -0.50
N CYS A 132 -7.48 7.79 0.15
CA CYS A 132 -6.82 6.53 0.47
C CYS A 132 -7.72 5.66 1.35
N TRP A 133 -8.25 6.23 2.40
CA TRP A 133 -9.18 5.57 3.31
C TRP A 133 -10.44 5.08 2.58
N HIS A 134 -11.05 5.93 1.75
CA HIS A 134 -12.26 5.56 1.00
C HIS A 134 -12.00 4.40 0.04
N ASN A 135 -10.90 4.46 -0.69
CA ASN A 135 -10.56 3.39 -1.64
C ASN A 135 -10.28 2.07 -0.93
N CYS A 136 -9.51 2.11 0.15
CA CYS A 136 -9.21 0.93 0.94
C CYS A 136 -10.49 0.33 1.55
N GLN A 137 -11.32 1.18 2.15
CA GLN A 137 -12.58 0.75 2.75
C GLN A 137 -13.53 0.11 1.72
N SER A 138 -13.73 0.77 0.58
CA SER A 138 -14.69 0.28 -0.42
C SER A 138 -14.23 -1.03 -1.04
N ARG A 139 -12.96 -1.19 -1.31
CA ARG A 139 -12.42 -2.40 -1.92
C ARG A 139 -12.27 -3.56 -0.96
N CYS A 140 -11.64 -3.34 0.18
CA CYS A 140 -11.46 -4.39 1.16
C CYS A 140 -12.80 -4.87 1.70
N HIS A 141 -13.74 -3.94 1.92
CA HIS A 141 -15.08 -4.27 2.39
C HIS A 141 -15.83 -5.13 1.35
N ASN A 142 -15.74 -4.81 0.08
CA ASN A 142 -16.37 -5.59 -0.98
C ASN A 142 -15.68 -6.94 -1.18
N ALA A 143 -14.36 -6.99 -1.10
CA ALA A 143 -13.59 -8.24 -1.22
C ALA A 143 -13.87 -9.18 -0.03
N CYS A 144 -14.01 -8.64 1.17
CA CYS A 144 -14.29 -9.43 2.38
C CYS A 144 -15.73 -9.92 2.47
N LYS A 145 -16.64 -9.37 1.68
CA LYS A 145 -18.05 -9.79 1.65
C LYS A 145 -18.37 -10.84 0.59
N SER A 146 -17.48 -11.05 -0.34
CA SER A 146 -17.70 -12.01 -1.44
C SER A 146 -17.26 -13.44 -1.07
#